data_562a8c2a4ebb1389876de6c8e9c01870
#
_entry.id   562a8c2a4ebb1389876de6c8e9c01870
#
_cell.length_a   1.000
_cell.length_b   1.000
_cell.length_c   1.000
_cell.angle_alpha   90.00
_cell.angle_beta   90.00
_cell.angle_gamma   90.00
#
_symmetry.space_group_name_H-M   'P 1'
#
loop_
_entity.id
_entity.type
_entity.pdbx_description
1 polymer ?
#
loop_
_entity_poly.entity_id
_entity_poly.type
_entity_poly.pdbx_seq_one_letter_code
_entity_poly.pdbx_strand_id
1 'polypeptide(L)'
;MSQWTHVAAIFRLDSFGKISDESIYKAFGKEVTWDDLYNYDESDDTKTLPMGSEGPLEMSIWHNSDEGCMASTTVSAFGDLRDYGGSDIDKLKDWFNDCCKQFMVRQAVMHVIDEYADEPIIVQYVE
;
A
#
# COMPACT_ATOMS: atom_id res chain seq x y z
N MET A 1 -26.58 1.55 -4.14
CA MET A 1 -25.57 2.51 -4.61
C MET A 1 -24.19 2.03 -4.21
N SER A 2 -23.24 2.21 -5.10
CA SER A 2 -21.86 1.85 -4.81
C SER A 2 -21.20 2.92 -3.95
N GLN A 3 -20.41 2.48 -2.98
CA GLN A 3 -19.59 3.37 -2.15
C GLN A 3 -18.15 3.24 -2.62
N TRP A 4 -17.48 4.36 -2.82
CA TRP A 4 -16.08 4.40 -3.19
C TRP A 4 -15.24 5.01 -2.08
N THR A 5 -14.09 4.43 -1.85
CA THR A 5 -13.10 4.94 -0.91
C THR A 5 -11.82 5.23 -1.70
N HIS A 6 -11.40 6.49 -1.68
CA HIS A 6 -10.23 6.95 -2.42
C HIS A 6 -9.02 6.95 -1.49
N VAL A 7 -7.95 6.26 -1.90
CA VAL A 7 -6.76 6.04 -1.08
C VAL A 7 -5.53 6.58 -1.79
N ALA A 8 -4.71 7.30 -1.04
CA ALA A 8 -3.39 7.72 -1.50
C ALA A 8 -2.41 7.56 -0.34
N ALA A 9 -1.44 6.66 -0.48
CA ALA A 9 -0.44 6.40 0.54
C ALA A 9 0.96 6.54 -0.05
N ILE A 10 1.86 7.15 0.71
CA ILE A 10 3.25 7.34 0.31
C ILE A 10 4.14 6.91 1.47
N PHE A 11 5.15 6.09 1.15
CA PHE A 11 6.13 5.60 2.13
C PHE A 11 7.53 5.97 1.64
N ARG A 12 8.31 6.60 2.51
CA ARG A 12 9.71 6.88 2.22
C ARG A 12 10.59 5.88 2.98
N LEU A 13 11.40 5.15 2.24
CA LEU A 13 12.33 4.15 2.77
C LEU A 13 13.76 4.60 2.54
N ASP A 14 14.57 4.53 3.58
CA ASP A 14 16.01 4.74 3.48
C ASP A 14 16.71 3.41 3.80
N SER A 15 17.75 3.06 3.06
CA SER A 15 18.45 1.80 3.26
C SER A 15 19.92 1.90 2.85
N PHE A 16 20.71 0.96 3.34
CA PHE A 16 22.07 0.76 2.84
C PHE A 16 21.99 -0.13 1.60
N GLY A 17 22.11 0.49 0.43
CA GLY A 17 21.96 -0.20 -0.83
C GLY A 17 20.50 -0.27 -1.30
N LYS A 18 20.35 -0.56 -2.58
CA LYS A 18 19.04 -0.56 -3.24
C LYS A 18 18.18 -1.74 -2.79
N ILE A 19 16.95 -1.46 -2.41
CA ILE A 19 15.95 -2.49 -2.10
C ILE A 19 15.35 -2.96 -3.43
N SER A 20 15.25 -4.28 -3.63
CA SER A 20 14.64 -4.81 -4.84
C SER A 20 13.13 -4.59 -4.85
N ASP A 21 12.57 -4.39 -6.03
CA ASP A 21 11.11 -4.25 -6.19
C ASP A 21 10.38 -5.48 -5.68
N GLU A 22 10.94 -6.66 -5.91
CA GLU A 22 10.35 -7.92 -5.43
C GLU A 22 10.22 -7.93 -3.91
N SER A 23 11.23 -7.46 -3.19
CA SER A 23 11.17 -7.37 -1.72
C SER A 23 10.08 -6.42 -1.27
N ILE A 24 9.89 -5.32 -1.99
CA ILE A 24 8.85 -4.33 -1.69
C ILE A 24 7.46 -4.94 -1.93
N TYR A 25 7.28 -5.65 -3.04
CA TYR A 25 6.00 -6.32 -3.31
C TYR A 25 5.68 -7.38 -2.25
N LYS A 26 6.67 -8.11 -1.77
CA LYS A 26 6.46 -9.10 -0.71
C LYS A 26 6.03 -8.45 0.61
N ALA A 27 6.60 -7.30 0.91
CA ALA A 27 6.35 -6.64 2.20
C ALA A 27 5.04 -5.84 2.20
N PHE A 28 4.74 -5.15 1.11
CA PHE A 28 3.60 -4.24 1.04
C PHE A 28 2.37 -4.87 0.39
N GLY A 29 2.57 -5.83 -0.47
CA GLY A 29 1.53 -6.47 -1.24
C GLY A 29 1.72 -6.24 -2.72
N LYS A 30 1.17 -7.12 -3.53
CA LYS A 30 1.21 -6.99 -4.97
C LYS A 30 -0.19 -6.74 -5.52
N GLU A 31 -0.27 -6.18 -6.71
CA GLU A 31 -1.51 -6.05 -7.44
C GLU A 31 -1.99 -7.45 -7.83
N VAL A 32 -3.29 -7.70 -7.68
CA VAL A 32 -3.89 -8.98 -7.99
C VAL A 32 -4.77 -8.82 -9.22
N THR A 33 -4.51 -9.63 -10.24
CA THR A 33 -5.35 -9.66 -11.43
C THR A 33 -6.51 -10.64 -11.23
N TRP A 34 -7.52 -10.57 -12.11
CA TRP A 34 -8.61 -11.54 -12.10
C TRP A 34 -8.10 -12.98 -12.31
N ASP A 35 -7.07 -13.14 -13.15
CA ASP A 35 -6.46 -14.45 -13.39
C ASP A 35 -5.83 -15.00 -12.10
N ASP A 36 -5.20 -14.16 -11.31
CA ASP A 36 -4.61 -14.54 -10.02
C ASP A 36 -5.67 -15.02 -9.04
N LEU A 37 -6.85 -14.39 -9.05
CA LEU A 37 -7.95 -14.79 -8.19
C LEU A 37 -8.52 -16.17 -8.57
N TYR A 38 -8.56 -16.48 -9.88
CA TYR A 38 -9.02 -17.78 -10.35
C TYR A 38 -8.01 -18.90 -10.07
N ASN A 39 -6.74 -18.58 -10.02
CA ASN A 39 -5.66 -19.52 -9.76
C ASN A 39 -5.13 -19.38 -8.32
N TYR A 40 -5.98 -19.00 -7.41
CA TYR A 40 -5.61 -18.79 -6.01
C TYR A 40 -5.06 -20.09 -5.40
N ASP A 41 -3.85 -20.00 -4.87
CA ASP A 41 -3.20 -21.09 -4.15
C ASP A 41 -3.11 -20.71 -2.67
N GLU A 42 -3.80 -21.47 -1.82
CA GLU A 42 -3.81 -21.22 -0.38
C GLU A 42 -2.43 -21.34 0.26
N SER A 43 -1.48 -22.00 -0.42
CA SER A 43 -0.11 -22.12 0.06
C SER A 43 0.75 -20.90 -0.26
N ASP A 44 0.24 -19.97 -1.08
CA ASP A 44 0.96 -18.76 -1.44
C ASP A 44 0.76 -17.69 -0.36
N ASP A 45 1.80 -17.44 0.43
CA ASP A 45 1.81 -16.44 1.49
C ASP A 45 2.02 -15.02 0.97
N THR A 46 2.01 -14.81 -0.34
CA THR A 46 2.22 -13.48 -0.91
C THR A 46 1.07 -12.55 -0.54
N LYS A 47 1.41 -11.45 0.13
CA LYS A 47 0.42 -10.44 0.48
C LYS A 47 -0.13 -9.77 -0.76
N THR A 48 -1.40 -9.38 -0.69
CA THR A 48 -2.04 -8.58 -1.72
C THR A 48 -2.28 -7.18 -1.18
N LEU A 49 -2.30 -6.21 -2.09
CA LEU A 49 -2.70 -4.84 -1.73
C LEU A 49 -4.17 -4.81 -1.33
N PRO A 50 -4.58 -3.84 -0.49
CA PRO A 50 -5.99 -3.68 -0.15
C PRO A 50 -6.86 -3.66 -1.39
N MET A 51 -7.98 -4.35 -1.34
CA MET A 51 -8.81 -4.60 -2.51
C MET A 51 -10.29 -4.38 -2.21
N GLY A 52 -10.97 -3.64 -3.07
CA GLY A 52 -12.42 -3.52 -3.08
C GLY A 52 -13.05 -4.51 -4.05
N SER A 53 -14.35 -4.38 -4.30
CA SER A 53 -15.08 -5.30 -5.17
C SER A 53 -14.67 -5.19 -6.65
N GLU A 54 -14.01 -4.11 -7.05
CA GLU A 54 -13.56 -3.93 -8.44
C GLU A 54 -12.05 -3.96 -8.60
N GLY A 55 -11.33 -4.43 -7.60
CA GLY A 55 -9.89 -4.65 -7.71
C GLY A 55 -9.09 -4.00 -6.61
N PRO A 56 -7.77 -4.16 -6.65
CA PRO A 56 -6.86 -3.67 -5.62
C PRO A 56 -6.40 -2.23 -5.88
N LEU A 57 -5.70 -1.68 -4.91
CA LEU A 57 -4.89 -0.48 -5.13
C LEU A 57 -3.78 -0.78 -6.14
N GLU A 58 -3.26 0.27 -6.74
CA GLU A 58 -2.06 0.23 -7.56
C GLU A 58 -0.86 0.67 -6.74
N MET A 59 0.32 0.22 -7.12
CA MET A 59 1.55 0.59 -6.44
C MET A 59 2.61 1.04 -7.44
N SER A 60 3.30 2.12 -7.10
CA SER A 60 4.41 2.65 -7.88
C SER A 60 5.64 2.75 -6.99
N ILE A 61 6.78 2.32 -7.52
CA ILE A 61 8.04 2.32 -6.78
C ILE A 61 9.03 3.23 -7.52
N TRP A 62 9.56 4.22 -6.78
CA TRP A 62 10.58 5.11 -7.31
C TRP A 62 11.87 4.88 -6.53
N HIS A 63 12.97 4.69 -7.25
CA HIS A 63 14.29 4.55 -6.67
C HIS A 63 15.12 5.78 -6.99
N ASN A 64 15.85 6.26 -5.98
CA ASN A 64 16.90 7.23 -6.22
C ASN A 64 18.01 6.53 -7.00
N SER A 65 18.46 7.14 -8.09
CA SER A 65 19.48 6.57 -8.98
C SER A 65 20.90 6.72 -8.46
N ASP A 66 21.10 7.35 -7.32
CA ASP A 66 22.44 7.55 -6.77
C ASP A 66 23.09 6.22 -6.38
N GLU A 67 24.35 6.08 -6.76
CA GLU A 67 25.18 4.91 -6.44
C GLU A 67 25.87 5.04 -5.07
N GLY A 68 25.38 5.93 -4.23
CA GLY A 68 25.94 6.13 -2.89
C GLY A 68 25.62 4.99 -1.93
N CYS A 69 26.20 5.06 -0.74
CA CYS A 69 25.99 4.04 0.31
C CYS A 69 24.55 4.03 0.82
N MET A 70 23.86 5.18 0.76
CA MET A 70 22.46 5.30 1.19
C MET A 70 21.56 5.38 -0.03
N ALA A 71 20.57 4.52 -0.06
CA ALA A 71 19.55 4.53 -1.09
C ALA A 71 18.23 5.01 -0.51
N SER A 72 17.51 5.81 -1.28
CA SER A 72 16.17 6.27 -0.94
C SER A 72 15.17 5.67 -1.92
N THR A 73 14.08 5.13 -1.40
CA THR A 73 13.03 4.54 -2.22
C THR A 73 11.70 5.11 -1.76
N THR A 74 10.89 5.55 -2.72
CA THR A 74 9.53 6.02 -2.43
C THR A 74 8.54 5.04 -3.02
N VAL A 75 7.66 4.52 -2.16
CA VAL A 75 6.59 3.62 -2.56
C VAL A 75 5.28 4.37 -2.44
N SER A 76 4.49 4.40 -3.51
CA SER A 76 3.16 4.99 -3.53
C SER A 76 2.14 3.90 -3.78
N ALA A 77 1.08 3.89 -2.97
CA ALA A 77 -0.05 3.00 -3.18
C ALA A 77 -1.30 3.87 -3.25
N PHE A 78 -2.12 3.68 -4.28
CA PHE A 78 -3.23 4.59 -4.55
C PHE A 78 -4.33 3.89 -5.32
N GLY A 79 -5.51 4.45 -5.28
CA GLY A 79 -6.63 3.97 -6.08
C GLY A 79 -7.97 4.21 -5.42
N ASP A 80 -8.99 3.69 -6.08
CA ASP A 80 -10.37 3.80 -5.63
C ASP A 80 -10.90 2.39 -5.34
N LEU A 81 -11.34 2.19 -4.10
CA LEU A 81 -11.85 0.90 -3.65
C LEU A 81 -13.37 0.94 -3.59
N ARG A 82 -14.01 0.13 -4.38
CA ARG A 82 -15.47 0.05 -4.43
C ARG A 82 -16.01 -0.85 -3.33
N ASP A 83 -17.13 -0.43 -2.74
CA ASP A 83 -17.81 -1.16 -1.67
C ASP A 83 -16.88 -1.41 -0.47
N TYR A 84 -16.06 -0.41 -0.18
CA TYR A 84 -15.03 -0.47 0.85
C TYR A 84 -15.28 0.64 1.87
N GLY A 85 -15.58 0.27 3.10
CA GLY A 85 -15.88 1.23 4.15
C GLY A 85 -16.19 0.54 5.47
N GLY A 86 -16.55 1.31 6.49
CA GLY A 86 -16.81 0.78 7.81
C GLY A 86 -15.60 0.06 8.40
N SER A 87 -15.74 -1.24 8.71
CA SER A 87 -14.65 -2.04 9.28
C SER A 87 -13.47 -2.24 8.32
N ASP A 88 -13.68 -2.05 7.01
CA ASP A 88 -12.59 -2.14 6.03
C ASP A 88 -11.57 -1.03 6.22
N ILE A 89 -11.99 0.13 6.71
CA ILE A 89 -11.08 1.24 6.99
C ILE A 89 -10.07 0.84 8.07
N ASP A 90 -10.48 0.07 9.07
CA ASP A 90 -9.56 -0.43 10.09
C ASP A 90 -8.55 -1.41 9.50
N LYS A 91 -8.96 -2.26 8.57
CA LYS A 91 -8.06 -3.15 7.85
C LYS A 91 -7.04 -2.37 7.02
N LEU A 92 -7.49 -1.28 6.42
CA LEU A 92 -6.61 -0.40 5.63
C LEU A 92 -5.56 0.26 6.52
N LYS A 93 -5.96 0.73 7.69
CA LYS A 93 -5.03 1.29 8.67
C LYS A 93 -4.04 0.25 9.16
N ASP A 94 -4.49 -0.98 9.42
CA ASP A 94 -3.63 -2.08 9.84
C ASP A 94 -2.59 -2.40 8.76
N TRP A 95 -3.02 -2.44 7.49
CA TRP A 95 -2.11 -2.62 6.37
C TRP A 95 -1.05 -1.52 6.33
N PHE A 96 -1.47 -0.26 6.46
CA PHE A 96 -0.55 0.87 6.47
C PHE A 96 0.47 0.75 7.61
N ASN A 97 0.01 0.44 8.81
CA ASN A 97 0.88 0.30 9.98
C ASN A 97 1.86 -0.86 9.81
N ASP A 98 1.41 -1.98 9.24
CA ASP A 98 2.27 -3.12 8.96
C ASP A 98 3.35 -2.76 7.94
N CYS A 99 3.00 -2.00 6.90
CA CYS A 99 3.96 -1.52 5.92
C CYS A 99 5.03 -0.64 6.58
N CYS A 100 4.62 0.21 7.52
CA CYS A 100 5.56 1.09 8.23
C CYS A 100 6.56 0.32 9.10
N LYS A 101 6.27 -0.92 9.45
CA LYS A 101 7.16 -1.77 10.23
C LYS A 101 8.15 -2.55 9.35
N GLN A 102 7.97 -2.49 8.04
CA GLN A 102 8.86 -3.15 7.10
C GLN A 102 10.02 -2.23 6.75
N PHE A 103 11.20 -2.80 6.53
CA PHE A 103 12.38 -2.05 6.13
C PHE A 103 12.69 -0.87 7.07
N MET A 104 13.36 0.14 6.53
CA MET A 104 13.64 1.39 7.22
C MET A 104 12.70 2.49 6.72
N VAL A 105 11.42 2.36 7.04
CA VAL A 105 10.46 3.41 6.71
C VAL A 105 10.72 4.60 7.64
N ARG A 106 11.04 5.74 7.04
CA ARG A 106 11.36 6.97 7.76
C ARG A 106 10.13 7.84 7.99
N GLN A 107 9.29 7.91 6.98
CA GLN A 107 8.04 8.66 7.03
C GLN A 107 7.05 8.06 6.06
N ALA A 108 5.80 8.14 6.43
CA ALA A 108 4.72 7.69 5.58
C ALA A 108 3.44 8.46 5.93
N VAL A 109 2.58 8.59 4.94
CA VAL A 109 1.27 9.22 5.11
C VAL A 109 0.26 8.47 4.24
N MET A 110 -0.93 8.29 4.77
CA MET A 110 -2.05 7.75 4.01
C MET A 110 -3.24 8.69 4.15
N HIS A 111 -3.81 9.06 3.03
CA HIS A 111 -4.99 9.92 2.92
C HIS A 111 -6.13 9.06 2.40
N VAL A 112 -7.23 9.02 3.13
CA VAL A 112 -8.40 8.20 2.79
C VAL A 112 -9.64 9.09 2.77
N ILE A 113 -10.34 9.08 1.65
CA ILE A 113 -11.63 9.77 1.52
C ILE A 113 -12.70 8.73 1.25
N ASP A 114 -13.59 8.55 2.23
CA ASP A 114 -14.81 7.77 2.06
C ASP A 114 -15.90 8.73 1.56
N GLU A 115 -16.57 8.40 0.48
CA GLU A 115 -17.58 9.27 -0.12
C GLU A 115 -18.73 9.61 0.81
N TYR A 116 -18.97 8.79 1.83
CA TYR A 116 -20.03 9.03 2.80
C TYR A 116 -19.53 9.70 4.08
N ALA A 117 -18.25 9.98 4.18
CA ALA A 117 -17.69 10.67 5.35
C ALA A 117 -17.55 12.17 5.08
N ASP A 118 -17.72 12.98 6.12
CA ASP A 118 -17.63 14.43 6.01
C ASP A 118 -16.18 14.92 5.94
N GLU A 119 -15.25 14.14 6.47
CA GLU A 119 -13.84 14.54 6.55
C GLU A 119 -12.92 13.40 6.11
N PRO A 120 -11.75 13.75 5.53
CA PRO A 120 -10.76 12.74 5.18
C PRO A 120 -10.11 12.15 6.44
N ILE A 121 -9.67 10.91 6.31
CA ILE A 121 -8.87 10.25 7.34
C ILE A 121 -7.42 10.37 6.92
N ILE A 122 -6.57 10.87 7.82
CA ILE A 122 -5.14 11.00 7.56
C ILE A 122 -4.38 10.21 8.62
N VAL A 123 -3.57 9.25 8.17
CA VAL A 123 -2.72 8.46 9.05
C VAL A 123 -1.27 8.80 8.71
N GLN A 124 -0.49 9.11 9.73
CA GLN A 124 0.91 9.51 9.55
C GLN A 124 1.84 8.62 10.36
N TYR A 125 3.02 8.41 9.83
CA TYR A 125 4.10 7.71 10.52
C TYR A 125 5.39 8.49 10.35
N VAL A 126 6.10 8.72 11.47
CA VAL A 126 7.43 9.31 11.48
C VAL A 126 8.28 8.51 12.47
N GLU A 127 9.42 8.07 11.98
CA GLU A 127 10.36 7.35 12.83
C GLU A 127 10.94 8.25 13.93
#